data_29a42020e1719d745edcdcbb435c4db0
#
_entry.id   29a42020e1719d745edcdcbb435c4db0
#
_cell.length_a   1.000
_cell.length_b   1.000
_cell.length_c   1.000
_cell.angle_alpha   90.00
_cell.angle_beta   90.00
_cell.angle_gamma   90.00
#
_symmetry.space_group_name_H-M   'P 1'
#
loop_
_entity.id
_entity.type
_entity.pdbx_description
1 polymer ?
#
loop_
_entity_poly.entity_id
_entity_poly.type
_entity_poly.pdbx_seq_one_letter_code
_entity_poly.pdbx_strand_id
1 'polypeptide(L)'
;MLRISELKLPLDHDAGALPAAIAARLGVTEGDITTWSVWKRAHDARRKSAILKVYIVDVEVRDEEAVRARIADDPHIRPTPDTSYRHVAKAPPAGRLRPVVIGAGPCGLFAGLILAEMGFRPIILDRGKVVRERTKDTWGLWRRSELNPESNVQYGEGGAGTFSDGKLYSQIKDPRFLGRKVLTEFVAAGAPPEILTEAHPHIGTFRLVTMVESLRAKIEALGGEYRFQHRVTDFEFDRGSDGGRRMRGVHLHTGEFLEADQVILAIGHSSRDTFQALYDQGVHVEAKPFSIGFRIEHPQSWIDQAMFGPCAGHPHLGAAAYSLSHPCANGRTVYSFCMCPGGTVVAAASEPGRLVTNGMSQYSRNERNANAGFVVGITPADYPSDHPLAGVELQRDLEARAFVAGGRDYFAPGQRLADFMAGQASTDLGPVIPSYRPGVRPTDLAPLMPDYVIEAMREALPVFGRKIPRYDDPDALLTGVETRTSSPVRITRGADFQSLNVRGLYPAGEGAGYAGGIFSAAVDGIKVAEAIARAMASDTAAA
;
A
#
# COMPACT_ATOMS: atom_id res chain seq x y z
N MET A 1 -31.24 12.32 4.50
CA MET A 1 -30.47 12.01 3.27
C MET A 1 -30.42 10.50 3.09
N LEU A 2 -30.60 10.03 1.85
CA LEU A 2 -30.61 8.60 1.48
C LEU A 2 -29.38 8.27 0.63
N ARG A 3 -28.82 7.08 0.83
CA ARG A 3 -27.76 6.51 -0.02
C ARG A 3 -28.36 5.45 -0.93
N ILE A 4 -28.21 5.65 -2.24
CA ILE A 4 -28.67 4.72 -3.28
C ILE A 4 -27.43 4.04 -3.87
N SER A 5 -27.43 2.71 -3.93
CA SER A 5 -26.39 1.90 -4.57
C SER A 5 -26.90 1.22 -5.85
N GLU A 6 -25.98 0.69 -6.67
CA GLU A 6 -26.28 -0.04 -7.91
C GLU A 6 -27.07 0.77 -8.96
N LEU A 7 -26.90 2.12 -9.00
CA LEU A 7 -27.39 2.91 -10.12
C LEU A 7 -26.49 2.68 -11.34
N LYS A 8 -27.03 2.06 -12.38
CA LYS A 8 -26.29 1.66 -13.58
C LYS A 8 -26.71 2.50 -14.77
N LEU A 9 -25.74 3.10 -15.43
CA LEU A 9 -25.93 3.91 -16.63
C LEU A 9 -24.98 3.46 -17.75
N PRO A 10 -25.33 3.67 -19.02
CA PRO A 10 -24.41 3.44 -20.13
C PRO A 10 -23.10 4.22 -19.94
N LEU A 11 -21.99 3.72 -20.52
CA LEU A 11 -20.67 4.36 -20.38
C LEU A 11 -20.68 5.81 -20.87
N ASP A 12 -21.42 6.10 -21.93
CA ASP A 12 -21.51 7.43 -22.59
C ASP A 12 -22.81 8.18 -22.23
N HIS A 13 -23.40 7.92 -21.06
CA HIS A 13 -24.58 8.67 -20.65
C HIS A 13 -24.28 10.16 -20.50
N ASP A 14 -25.27 10.98 -20.80
CA ASP A 14 -25.21 12.44 -20.63
C ASP A 14 -25.28 12.86 -19.15
N ALA A 15 -25.05 14.13 -18.89
CA ALA A 15 -25.04 14.68 -17.53
C ALA A 15 -26.43 14.63 -16.85
N GLY A 16 -27.53 14.64 -17.61
CA GLY A 16 -28.91 14.56 -17.10
C GLY A 16 -29.36 13.17 -16.72
N ALA A 17 -28.69 12.14 -17.21
CA ALA A 17 -29.12 10.77 -16.99
C ALA A 17 -29.05 10.31 -15.52
N LEU A 18 -28.06 10.82 -14.75
CA LEU A 18 -27.92 10.42 -13.35
C LEU A 18 -29.01 11.02 -12.45
N PRO A 19 -29.37 12.33 -12.49
CA PRO A 19 -30.54 12.86 -11.78
C PRO A 19 -31.84 12.15 -12.16
N ALA A 20 -32.09 11.91 -13.44
CA ALA A 20 -33.27 11.16 -13.90
C ALA A 20 -33.32 9.72 -13.34
N ALA A 21 -32.19 9.03 -13.30
CA ALA A 21 -32.10 7.69 -12.73
C ALA A 21 -32.34 7.69 -11.20
N ILE A 22 -31.88 8.72 -10.48
CA ILE A 22 -32.14 8.90 -9.05
C ILE A 22 -33.64 9.11 -8.83
N ALA A 23 -34.30 10.03 -9.58
CA ALA A 23 -35.70 10.32 -9.49
C ALA A 23 -36.55 9.06 -9.76
N ALA A 24 -36.25 8.36 -10.84
CA ALA A 24 -36.92 7.10 -11.20
C ALA A 24 -36.77 6.04 -10.10
N ARG A 25 -35.58 5.88 -9.52
CA ARG A 25 -35.33 4.89 -8.46
C ARG A 25 -36.08 5.19 -7.17
N LEU A 26 -36.23 6.47 -6.82
CA LEU A 26 -36.98 6.92 -5.65
C LEU A 26 -38.48 7.06 -5.88
N GLY A 27 -38.94 7.01 -7.15
CA GLY A 27 -40.33 7.24 -7.51
C GLY A 27 -40.79 8.68 -7.25
N VAL A 28 -39.93 9.65 -7.51
CA VAL A 28 -40.16 11.11 -7.34
C VAL A 28 -39.86 11.85 -8.65
N THR A 29 -40.21 13.13 -8.72
CA THR A 29 -39.78 13.99 -9.82
C THR A 29 -38.37 14.52 -9.55
N GLU A 30 -37.65 14.91 -10.61
CA GLU A 30 -36.34 15.55 -10.42
C GLU A 30 -36.41 16.84 -9.58
N GLY A 31 -37.55 17.56 -9.64
CA GLY A 31 -37.80 18.75 -8.83
C GLY A 31 -37.97 18.49 -7.33
N ASP A 32 -38.20 17.24 -6.92
CA ASP A 32 -38.27 16.84 -5.50
C ASP A 32 -36.88 16.53 -4.92
N ILE A 33 -35.85 16.41 -5.75
CA ILE A 33 -34.46 16.21 -5.33
C ILE A 33 -33.89 17.59 -4.99
N THR A 34 -33.56 17.80 -3.71
CA THR A 34 -33.01 19.08 -3.23
C THR A 34 -31.50 19.16 -3.45
N THR A 35 -30.80 18.07 -3.22
CA THR A 35 -29.36 17.94 -3.50
C THR A 35 -28.99 16.48 -3.69
N TRP A 36 -27.89 16.23 -4.41
CA TRP A 36 -27.31 14.91 -4.55
C TRP A 36 -25.80 15.01 -4.78
N SER A 37 -25.08 13.95 -4.43
CA SER A 37 -23.65 13.84 -4.68
C SER A 37 -23.24 12.39 -4.94
N VAL A 38 -22.21 12.21 -5.77
CA VAL A 38 -21.62 10.89 -6.00
C VAL A 38 -20.77 10.51 -4.82
N TRP A 39 -21.14 9.45 -4.12
CA TRP A 39 -20.35 8.85 -3.07
C TRP A 39 -19.27 7.94 -3.64
N LYS A 40 -19.62 7.12 -4.64
CA LYS A 40 -18.71 6.18 -5.30
C LYS A 40 -19.14 5.90 -6.73
N ARG A 41 -18.15 5.74 -7.61
CA ARG A 41 -18.39 5.30 -8.99
C ARG A 41 -17.41 4.19 -9.37
N ALA A 42 -17.88 3.26 -10.20
CA ALA A 42 -17.14 2.11 -10.72
C ALA A 42 -17.56 1.80 -12.14
N HIS A 43 -16.89 0.85 -12.78
CA HIS A 43 -17.30 0.28 -14.06
C HIS A 43 -17.70 -1.18 -13.91
N ASP A 44 -18.79 -1.59 -14.55
CA ASP A 44 -19.17 -2.99 -14.71
C ASP A 44 -18.79 -3.44 -16.13
N ALA A 45 -17.62 -4.05 -16.27
CA ALA A 45 -17.07 -4.54 -17.53
C ALA A 45 -17.29 -6.05 -17.75
N ARG A 46 -18.19 -6.70 -17.02
CA ARG A 46 -18.53 -8.12 -17.22
C ARG A 46 -19.06 -8.39 -18.63
N ARG A 47 -19.75 -7.44 -19.22
CA ARG A 47 -20.15 -7.42 -20.65
C ARG A 47 -19.28 -6.43 -21.40
N LYS A 48 -18.22 -6.89 -22.05
CA LYS A 48 -17.23 -6.04 -22.76
C LYS A 48 -17.85 -5.21 -23.90
N SER A 49 -18.96 -5.66 -24.49
CA SER A 49 -19.72 -4.93 -25.53
C SER A 49 -20.70 -3.90 -24.99
N ALA A 50 -20.92 -3.85 -23.67
CA ALA A 50 -21.87 -2.95 -23.01
C ALA A 50 -21.41 -2.66 -21.58
N ILE A 51 -20.29 -1.97 -21.45
CA ILE A 51 -19.73 -1.57 -20.15
C ILE A 51 -20.63 -0.48 -19.56
N LEU A 52 -20.94 -0.62 -18.27
CA LEU A 52 -21.79 0.32 -17.55
C LEU A 52 -20.98 1.08 -16.51
N LYS A 53 -21.33 2.34 -16.26
CA LYS A 53 -20.96 3.07 -15.05
C LYS A 53 -21.91 2.69 -13.91
N VAL A 54 -21.38 2.40 -12.75
CA VAL A 54 -22.13 2.04 -11.55
C VAL A 54 -21.88 3.09 -10.49
N TYR A 55 -22.95 3.67 -9.98
CA TYR A 55 -22.89 4.76 -9.01
C TYR A 55 -23.45 4.35 -7.66
N ILE A 56 -22.86 4.90 -6.61
CA ILE A 56 -23.46 5.06 -5.30
C ILE A 56 -23.61 6.57 -5.10
N VAL A 57 -24.80 7.01 -4.76
CA VAL A 57 -25.12 8.44 -4.58
C VAL A 57 -25.75 8.69 -3.22
N ASP A 58 -25.45 9.83 -2.65
CA ASP A 58 -26.17 10.40 -1.51
C ASP A 58 -27.15 11.44 -2.04
N VAL A 59 -28.40 11.37 -1.61
CA VAL A 59 -29.47 12.23 -2.12
C VAL A 59 -30.35 12.73 -0.98
N GLU A 60 -30.74 13.98 -1.06
CA GLU A 60 -31.73 14.61 -0.21
C GLU A 60 -32.98 14.93 -1.03
N VAL A 61 -34.15 14.61 -0.49
CA VAL A 61 -35.45 14.84 -1.14
C VAL A 61 -36.37 15.62 -0.22
N ARG A 62 -37.32 16.34 -0.78
CA ARG A 62 -38.26 17.20 -0.01
C ARG A 62 -39.04 16.45 1.05
N ASP A 63 -39.57 15.28 0.72
CA ASP A 63 -40.32 14.41 1.64
C ASP A 63 -39.66 13.05 1.79
N GLU A 64 -38.57 13.03 2.59
CA GLU A 64 -37.78 11.83 2.79
C GLU A 64 -38.57 10.73 3.51
N GLU A 65 -39.50 11.09 4.39
CA GLU A 65 -40.29 10.13 5.16
C GLU A 65 -41.27 9.37 4.25
N ALA A 66 -42.02 10.06 3.39
CA ALA A 66 -42.90 9.45 2.39
C ALA A 66 -42.10 8.59 1.39
N VAL A 67 -40.93 9.03 0.98
CA VAL A 67 -40.04 8.23 0.11
C VAL A 67 -39.59 6.96 0.84
N ARG A 68 -39.11 7.05 2.07
CA ARG A 68 -38.71 5.87 2.88
C ARG A 68 -39.82 4.85 3.05
N ALA A 69 -41.04 5.30 3.29
CA ALA A 69 -42.19 4.40 3.43
C ALA A 69 -42.43 3.58 2.14
N ARG A 70 -42.23 4.18 0.97
CA ARG A 70 -42.45 3.51 -0.33
C ARG A 70 -41.32 2.55 -0.71
N ILE A 71 -40.09 2.81 -0.28
CA ILE A 71 -38.88 2.07 -0.68
C ILE A 71 -38.36 1.15 0.44
N ALA A 72 -39.15 0.91 1.48
CA ALA A 72 -38.74 0.17 2.69
C ALA A 72 -38.09 -1.18 2.40
N ASP A 73 -38.53 -1.86 1.33
CA ASP A 73 -38.04 -3.18 0.92
C ASP A 73 -36.87 -3.14 -0.09
N ASP A 74 -36.39 -1.96 -0.51
CA ASP A 74 -35.29 -1.87 -1.46
C ASP A 74 -33.91 -2.00 -0.74
N PRO A 75 -33.19 -3.14 -0.92
CA PRO A 75 -31.91 -3.37 -0.23
C PRO A 75 -30.80 -2.40 -0.67
N HIS A 76 -31.01 -1.70 -1.79
CA HIS A 76 -30.04 -0.75 -2.35
C HIS A 76 -30.23 0.70 -1.90
N ILE A 77 -31.27 0.96 -1.07
CA ILE A 77 -31.53 2.29 -0.53
C ILE A 77 -31.52 2.23 0.99
N ARG A 78 -30.71 3.09 1.59
CA ARG A 78 -30.56 3.15 3.06
C ARG A 78 -30.26 4.58 3.51
N PRO A 79 -30.41 4.90 4.80
CA PRO A 79 -29.95 6.17 5.35
C PRO A 79 -28.46 6.40 5.06
N THR A 80 -28.09 7.62 4.66
CA THR A 80 -26.69 8.01 4.52
C THR A 80 -25.97 7.94 5.88
N PRO A 81 -24.89 7.16 6.04
CA PRO A 81 -24.16 7.09 7.30
C PRO A 81 -23.39 8.39 7.57
N ASP A 82 -23.24 8.74 8.85
CA ASP A 82 -22.27 9.78 9.25
C ASP A 82 -20.85 9.24 9.05
N THR A 83 -20.11 9.90 8.18
CA THR A 83 -18.72 9.57 7.83
C THR A 83 -17.72 10.59 8.36
N SER A 84 -18.17 11.51 9.21
CA SER A 84 -17.32 12.53 9.80
C SER A 84 -16.33 11.92 10.79
N TYR A 85 -15.08 12.38 10.71
CA TYR A 85 -14.06 12.01 11.69
C TYR A 85 -14.17 12.91 12.92
N ARG A 86 -14.09 12.31 14.11
CA ARG A 86 -14.09 13.02 15.39
C ARG A 86 -12.87 12.62 16.21
N HIS A 87 -12.12 13.61 16.68
CA HIS A 87 -10.98 13.36 17.56
C HIS A 87 -11.44 12.72 18.88
N VAL A 88 -10.68 11.75 19.36
CA VAL A 88 -11.04 10.94 20.54
C VAL A 88 -10.57 11.53 21.87
N ALA A 89 -9.60 12.45 21.81
CA ALA A 89 -9.02 13.12 22.98
C ALA A 89 -8.43 14.47 22.58
N LYS A 90 -7.98 15.23 23.57
CA LYS A 90 -7.19 16.44 23.41
C LYS A 90 -5.97 16.33 24.34
N ALA A 91 -4.82 16.82 23.88
CA ALA A 91 -3.60 16.79 24.67
C ALA A 91 -3.76 17.57 25.98
N PRO A 92 -3.22 17.07 27.09
CA PRO A 92 -3.19 17.81 28.36
C PRO A 92 -2.31 19.08 28.25
N PRO A 93 -2.55 20.10 29.07
CA PRO A 93 -1.93 21.43 28.91
C PRO A 93 -0.40 21.46 29.02
N ALA A 94 0.22 20.62 29.83
CA ALA A 94 1.68 20.54 30.00
C ALA A 94 2.13 19.26 30.71
N GLY A 95 3.44 18.97 30.70
CA GLY A 95 4.10 18.04 31.63
C GLY A 95 4.27 16.60 31.11
N ARG A 96 4.04 16.31 29.80
CA ARG A 96 4.24 14.98 29.24
C ARG A 96 5.31 14.98 28.15
N LEU A 97 6.01 13.85 28.04
CA LEU A 97 6.91 13.59 26.91
C LEU A 97 6.10 13.59 25.60
N ARG A 98 6.73 14.07 24.55
CA ARG A 98 6.14 14.07 23.20
C ARG A 98 6.13 12.65 22.64
N PRO A 99 5.00 12.18 22.07
CA PRO A 99 5.00 10.90 21.37
C PRO A 99 6.03 10.88 20.23
N VAL A 100 6.75 9.78 20.10
CA VAL A 100 7.73 9.57 19.02
C VAL A 100 7.14 8.61 17.98
N VAL A 101 7.25 8.97 16.71
CA VAL A 101 6.83 8.14 15.57
C VAL A 101 8.07 7.78 14.75
N ILE A 102 8.37 6.49 14.63
CA ILE A 102 9.51 6.00 13.85
C ILE A 102 9.04 5.58 12.47
N GLY A 103 9.42 6.35 11.45
CA GLY A 103 9.04 6.18 10.05
C GLY A 103 8.03 7.21 9.57
N ALA A 104 8.36 7.91 8.48
CA ALA A 104 7.53 8.91 7.82
C ALA A 104 6.78 8.36 6.58
N GLY A 105 6.46 7.05 6.57
CA GLY A 105 5.57 6.43 5.60
C GLY A 105 4.09 6.71 5.90
N PRO A 106 3.13 6.15 5.12
CA PRO A 106 1.70 6.46 5.28
C PRO A 106 1.17 6.25 6.69
N CYS A 107 1.63 5.21 7.39
CA CYS A 107 1.26 4.94 8.77
C CYS A 107 1.75 6.07 9.70
N GLY A 108 3.04 6.40 9.63
CA GLY A 108 3.63 7.43 10.48
C GLY A 108 3.13 8.83 10.17
N LEU A 109 2.87 9.15 8.90
CA LEU A 109 2.25 10.41 8.47
C LEU A 109 0.87 10.60 9.12
N PHE A 110 0.00 9.59 9.04
CA PHE A 110 -1.34 9.70 9.62
C PHE A 110 -1.34 9.59 11.14
N ALA A 111 -0.45 8.80 11.73
CA ALA A 111 -0.26 8.80 13.18
C ALA A 111 0.20 10.18 13.67
N GLY A 112 1.21 10.77 13.02
CA GLY A 112 1.69 12.11 13.32
C GLY A 112 0.64 13.19 13.12
N LEU A 113 -0.12 13.15 12.02
CA LEU A 113 -1.20 14.10 11.74
C LEU A 113 -2.28 14.08 12.81
N ILE A 114 -2.80 12.91 13.16
CA ILE A 114 -3.89 12.77 14.12
C ILE A 114 -3.42 13.18 15.53
N LEU A 115 -2.20 12.81 15.93
CA LEU A 115 -1.62 13.27 17.19
C LEU A 115 -1.44 14.80 17.21
N ALA A 116 -0.98 15.39 16.10
CA ALA A 116 -0.81 16.84 15.99
C ALA A 116 -2.15 17.58 16.01
N GLU A 117 -3.18 17.09 15.31
CA GLU A 117 -4.54 17.65 15.33
C GLU A 117 -5.17 17.61 16.76
N MET A 118 -4.80 16.62 17.57
CA MET A 118 -5.20 16.54 18.98
C MET A 118 -4.30 17.34 19.94
N GLY A 119 -3.23 17.98 19.44
CA GLY A 119 -2.33 18.85 20.22
C GLY A 119 -1.14 18.16 20.89
N PHE A 120 -0.86 16.86 20.61
CA PHE A 120 0.24 16.11 21.25
C PHE A 120 1.64 16.44 20.72
N ARG A 121 1.77 17.20 19.64
CA ARG A 121 3.04 17.67 19.05
C ARG A 121 4.08 16.54 18.84
N PRO A 122 3.79 15.49 18.04
CA PRO A 122 4.65 14.33 17.90
C PRO A 122 6.02 14.69 17.29
N ILE A 123 7.04 13.86 17.58
CA ILE A 123 8.34 13.88 16.91
C ILE A 123 8.36 12.71 15.92
N ILE A 124 8.49 12.99 14.64
CA ILE A 124 8.53 11.99 13.57
C ILE A 124 9.98 11.83 13.12
N LEU A 125 10.51 10.62 13.28
CA LEU A 125 11.86 10.24 12.88
C LEU A 125 11.82 9.46 11.57
N ASP A 126 12.67 9.79 10.61
CA ASP A 126 12.91 8.93 9.44
C ASP A 126 14.41 8.81 9.17
N ARG A 127 14.83 7.60 8.80
CA ARG A 127 16.23 7.31 8.48
C ARG A 127 16.70 7.96 7.18
N GLY A 128 15.76 8.13 6.23
CA GLY A 128 16.04 8.70 4.93
C GLY A 128 15.84 10.21 4.87
N LYS A 129 15.95 10.73 3.65
CA LYS A 129 15.88 12.15 3.36
C LYS A 129 14.45 12.63 3.10
N VAL A 130 14.27 13.95 3.06
CA VAL A 130 13.05 14.59 2.55
C VAL A 130 12.79 14.15 1.11
N VAL A 131 11.53 14.09 0.72
CA VAL A 131 11.07 13.40 -0.50
C VAL A 131 11.77 13.87 -1.79
N ARG A 132 12.11 15.15 -1.95
CA ARG A 132 12.81 15.64 -3.15
C ARG A 132 14.26 15.21 -3.23
N GLU A 133 14.97 15.18 -2.12
CA GLU A 133 16.35 14.69 -2.06
C GLU A 133 16.38 13.16 -2.21
N ARG A 134 15.46 12.48 -1.55
CA ARG A 134 15.24 11.04 -1.69
C ARG A 134 14.96 10.64 -3.15
N THR A 135 14.19 11.45 -3.88
CA THR A 135 13.94 11.22 -5.31
C THR A 135 15.24 11.23 -6.12
N LYS A 136 16.19 12.10 -5.79
CA LYS A 136 17.51 12.12 -6.44
C LYS A 136 18.31 10.85 -6.16
N ASP A 137 18.28 10.34 -4.91
CA ASP A 137 18.94 9.08 -4.55
C ASP A 137 18.30 7.89 -5.29
N THR A 138 16.98 7.86 -5.37
CA THR A 138 16.24 6.83 -6.11
C THR A 138 16.58 6.84 -7.61
N TRP A 139 16.68 8.02 -8.22
CA TRP A 139 17.14 8.15 -9.61
C TRP A 139 18.61 7.80 -9.78
N GLY A 140 19.44 7.97 -8.75
CA GLY A 140 20.82 7.46 -8.71
C GLY A 140 20.85 5.96 -8.96
N LEU A 141 20.03 5.20 -8.25
CA LEU A 141 19.90 3.75 -8.46
C LEU A 141 19.36 3.41 -9.85
N TRP A 142 18.29 4.06 -10.29
CA TRP A 142 17.63 3.73 -11.57
C TRP A 142 18.42 4.10 -12.81
N ARG A 143 19.30 5.10 -12.75
CA ARG A 143 20.03 5.63 -13.91
C ARG A 143 21.52 5.33 -13.90
N ARG A 144 22.10 5.11 -12.71
CA ARG A 144 23.53 4.97 -12.53
C ARG A 144 23.95 3.77 -11.69
N SER A 145 22.97 2.94 -11.26
CA SER A 145 23.23 1.80 -10.36
C SER A 145 23.87 2.21 -9.01
N GLU A 146 23.57 3.41 -8.54
CA GLU A 146 24.11 3.96 -7.29
C GLU A 146 23.05 3.85 -6.18
N LEU A 147 23.22 2.87 -5.29
CA LEU A 147 22.31 2.69 -4.15
C LEU A 147 22.75 3.55 -2.97
N ASN A 148 21.82 4.35 -2.43
CA ASN A 148 21.94 4.93 -1.09
C ASN A 148 21.18 4.04 -0.10
N PRO A 149 21.86 3.31 0.83
CA PRO A 149 21.18 2.38 1.75
C PRO A 149 20.23 3.04 2.74
N GLU A 150 20.41 4.32 3.06
CA GLU A 150 19.59 5.04 4.01
C GLU A 150 18.49 5.88 3.35
N SER A 151 18.57 6.13 2.02
CA SER A 151 17.58 6.95 1.28
C SER A 151 17.35 6.37 -0.11
N ASN A 152 16.20 5.72 -0.32
CA ASN A 152 15.92 4.93 -1.53
C ASN A 152 14.39 4.72 -1.69
N VAL A 153 13.97 3.75 -2.50
CA VAL A 153 12.54 3.41 -2.69
C VAL A 153 11.86 2.99 -1.39
N GLN A 154 12.58 2.42 -0.43
CA GLN A 154 12.00 1.90 0.83
C GLN A 154 12.02 2.94 1.96
N TYR A 155 13.07 3.75 2.04
CA TYR A 155 13.34 4.65 3.17
C TYR A 155 13.29 6.11 2.76
N GLY A 156 12.78 6.93 3.68
CA GLY A 156 12.63 8.37 3.56
C GLY A 156 11.17 8.82 3.53
N GLU A 157 10.98 10.12 3.48
CA GLU A 157 9.68 10.77 3.55
C GLU A 157 8.67 10.19 2.57
N GLY A 158 7.48 9.84 3.08
CA GLY A 158 6.40 9.21 2.31
C GLY A 158 6.49 7.68 2.23
N GLY A 159 7.60 7.05 2.70
CA GLY A 159 7.78 5.59 2.71
C GLY A 159 7.80 4.96 1.31
N ALA A 160 7.74 3.64 1.23
CA ALA A 160 7.74 2.91 -0.05
C ALA A 160 6.57 3.27 -0.98
N GLY A 161 5.46 3.76 -0.42
CA GLY A 161 4.28 4.19 -1.18
C GLY A 161 4.54 5.33 -2.17
N THR A 162 5.53 6.19 -1.92
CA THR A 162 5.87 7.34 -2.78
C THR A 162 6.26 6.92 -4.20
N PHE A 163 6.93 5.78 -4.34
CA PHE A 163 7.39 5.23 -5.62
C PHE A 163 6.56 3.99 -6.02
N SER A 164 5.23 4.15 -6.03
CA SER A 164 4.26 3.12 -6.41
C SER A 164 3.19 3.69 -7.33
N ASP A 165 2.19 2.91 -7.69
CA ASP A 165 0.97 3.39 -8.38
C ASP A 165 0.13 4.32 -7.48
N GLY A 166 0.36 4.31 -6.18
CA GLY A 166 -0.40 5.14 -5.25
C GLY A 166 -1.84 4.69 -5.06
N LYS A 167 -2.09 3.37 -5.08
CA LYS A 167 -3.43 2.80 -4.87
C LYS A 167 -3.96 3.13 -3.48
N LEU A 168 -5.21 3.58 -3.43
CA LEU A 168 -5.89 4.04 -2.22
C LEU A 168 -7.14 3.21 -1.91
N TYR A 169 -7.15 1.94 -2.25
CA TYR A 169 -8.22 1.02 -1.88
C TYR A 169 -7.68 -0.21 -1.17
N SER A 170 -8.49 -0.79 -0.32
CA SER A 170 -8.15 -1.95 0.49
C SER A 170 -9.42 -2.73 0.83
N GLN A 171 -9.26 -4.01 1.19
CA GLN A 171 -10.35 -4.86 1.67
C GLN A 171 -10.49 -4.83 3.21
N ILE A 172 -9.83 -3.91 3.90
CA ILE A 172 -9.96 -3.77 5.36
C ILE A 172 -11.39 -3.41 5.74
N LYS A 173 -11.86 -3.96 6.87
CA LYS A 173 -13.12 -3.53 7.49
C LYS A 173 -12.91 -2.16 8.15
N ASP A 174 -13.69 -1.17 7.71
CA ASP A 174 -13.61 0.22 8.19
C ASP A 174 -15.01 0.75 8.58
N PRO A 175 -15.63 0.23 9.65
CA PRO A 175 -16.98 0.62 10.07
C PRO A 175 -17.06 2.07 10.58
N ARG A 176 -15.92 2.70 10.86
CA ARG A 176 -15.81 4.09 11.34
C ARG A 176 -15.49 5.09 10.23
N PHE A 177 -15.38 4.65 8.99
CA PHE A 177 -15.02 5.47 7.83
C PHE A 177 -13.70 6.24 7.99
N LEU A 178 -12.71 5.67 8.70
CA LEU A 178 -11.38 6.28 8.85
C LEU A 178 -10.69 6.47 7.50
N GLY A 179 -10.96 5.58 6.55
CA GLY A 179 -10.50 5.73 5.18
C GLY A 179 -11.04 6.99 4.50
N ARG A 180 -12.24 7.45 4.87
CA ARG A 180 -12.76 8.74 4.36
C ARG A 180 -11.93 9.91 4.88
N LYS A 181 -11.52 9.90 6.16
CA LYS A 181 -10.57 10.88 6.71
C LYS A 181 -9.26 10.86 5.92
N VAL A 182 -8.71 9.66 5.65
CA VAL A 182 -7.47 9.52 4.84
C VAL A 182 -7.61 10.18 3.47
N LEU A 183 -8.65 9.84 2.71
CA LEU A 183 -8.86 10.39 1.37
C LEU A 183 -9.10 11.90 1.40
N THR A 184 -9.85 12.41 2.39
CA THR A 184 -10.09 13.84 2.55
C THR A 184 -8.81 14.61 2.83
N GLU A 185 -7.93 14.07 3.69
CA GLU A 185 -6.62 14.68 3.97
C GLU A 185 -5.71 14.67 2.74
N PHE A 186 -5.74 13.61 1.95
CA PHE A 186 -4.99 13.56 0.70
C PHE A 186 -5.47 14.62 -0.30
N VAL A 187 -6.79 14.82 -0.44
CA VAL A 187 -7.34 15.89 -1.31
C VAL A 187 -6.95 17.26 -0.77
N ALA A 188 -7.06 17.49 0.53
CA ALA A 188 -6.61 18.74 1.15
C ALA A 188 -5.11 19.01 0.96
N ALA A 189 -4.30 17.93 0.84
CA ALA A 189 -2.87 18.00 0.54
C ALA A 189 -2.54 18.10 -0.97
N GLY A 190 -3.53 18.18 -1.84
CA GLY A 190 -3.35 18.39 -3.29
C GLY A 190 -3.52 17.13 -4.16
N ALA A 191 -4.04 16.03 -3.59
CA ALA A 191 -4.46 14.89 -4.40
C ALA A 191 -5.69 15.23 -5.27
N PRO A 192 -5.90 14.53 -6.39
CA PRO A 192 -7.07 14.73 -7.22
C PRO A 192 -8.37 14.48 -6.45
N PRO A 193 -9.38 15.37 -6.54
CA PRO A 193 -10.63 15.18 -5.79
C PRO A 193 -11.40 13.93 -6.19
N GLU A 194 -11.16 13.38 -7.37
CA GLU A 194 -11.76 12.14 -7.87
C GLU A 194 -11.48 10.94 -6.98
N ILE A 195 -10.38 10.94 -6.21
CA ILE A 195 -10.08 9.86 -5.27
C ILE A 195 -11.17 9.66 -4.20
N LEU A 196 -11.99 10.68 -3.93
CA LEU A 196 -13.11 10.61 -3.03
C LEU A 196 -14.29 9.80 -3.59
N THR A 197 -14.38 9.68 -4.90
CA THR A 197 -15.53 9.06 -5.58
C THR A 197 -15.19 7.82 -6.39
N GLU A 198 -13.93 7.63 -6.79
CA GLU A 198 -13.53 6.41 -7.52
C GLU A 198 -13.56 5.16 -6.62
N ALA A 199 -13.98 4.02 -7.18
CA ALA A 199 -13.99 2.74 -6.46
C ALA A 199 -12.56 2.20 -6.23
N HIS A 200 -11.67 2.45 -7.19
CA HIS A 200 -10.27 2.07 -7.14
C HIS A 200 -9.35 3.29 -7.34
N PRO A 201 -9.36 4.22 -6.36
CA PRO A 201 -8.63 5.47 -6.50
C PRO A 201 -7.11 5.25 -6.46
N HIS A 202 -6.38 6.12 -7.18
CA HIS A 202 -4.93 6.16 -7.17
C HIS A 202 -4.43 7.60 -7.33
N ILE A 203 -3.18 7.86 -6.95
CA ILE A 203 -2.58 9.20 -7.01
C ILE A 203 -1.44 9.25 -8.03
N GLY A 204 -0.66 8.17 -8.16
CA GLY A 204 0.54 8.13 -9.00
C GLY A 204 1.77 8.81 -8.38
N THR A 205 2.95 8.33 -8.76
CA THR A 205 4.21 8.64 -8.07
C THR A 205 4.51 10.13 -7.94
N PHE A 206 4.39 10.93 -8.99
CA PHE A 206 4.82 12.34 -8.93
C PHE A 206 3.90 13.23 -8.09
N ARG A 207 2.60 12.94 -8.08
CA ARG A 207 1.64 13.69 -7.24
C ARG A 207 1.81 13.37 -5.76
N LEU A 208 2.24 12.15 -5.44
CA LEU A 208 2.55 11.75 -4.07
C LEU A 208 3.64 12.61 -3.43
N VAL A 209 4.64 13.05 -4.19
CA VAL A 209 5.71 13.92 -3.69
C VAL A 209 5.16 15.23 -3.12
N THR A 210 4.36 15.96 -3.90
CA THR A 210 3.78 17.23 -3.46
C THR A 210 2.80 17.05 -2.29
N MET A 211 2.01 15.99 -2.33
CA MET A 211 1.05 15.67 -1.28
C MET A 211 1.75 15.38 0.05
N VAL A 212 2.84 14.63 0.04
CA VAL A 212 3.61 14.31 1.25
C VAL A 212 4.22 15.57 1.86
N GLU A 213 4.78 16.48 1.04
CA GLU A 213 5.28 17.78 1.48
C GLU A 213 4.19 18.62 2.14
N SER A 214 2.98 18.65 1.57
CA SER A 214 1.84 19.39 2.12
C SER A 214 1.37 18.82 3.47
N LEU A 215 1.34 17.49 3.60
CA LEU A 215 0.99 16.83 4.88
C LEU A 215 2.04 17.12 5.95
N ARG A 216 3.32 17.07 5.62
CA ARG A 216 4.40 17.45 6.54
C ARG A 216 4.23 18.89 7.01
N ALA A 217 4.06 19.83 6.10
CA ALA A 217 3.86 21.25 6.44
C ALA A 217 2.66 21.45 7.37
N LYS A 218 1.55 20.72 7.16
CA LYS A 218 0.39 20.74 8.04
C LYS A 218 0.72 20.23 9.45
N ILE A 219 1.45 19.12 9.56
CA ILE A 219 1.85 18.53 10.85
C ILE A 219 2.78 19.49 11.60
N GLU A 220 3.75 20.10 10.92
CA GLU A 220 4.67 21.09 11.50
C GLU A 220 3.94 22.33 11.97
N ALA A 221 2.97 22.85 11.19
CA ALA A 221 2.13 23.98 11.59
C ALA A 221 1.28 23.70 12.84
N LEU A 222 0.94 22.44 13.11
CA LEU A 222 0.24 21.97 14.29
C LEU A 222 1.19 21.66 15.46
N GLY A 223 2.50 21.96 15.34
CA GLY A 223 3.51 21.78 16.38
C GLY A 223 4.18 20.41 16.38
N GLY A 224 3.97 19.57 15.38
CA GLY A 224 4.78 18.37 15.14
C GLY A 224 6.18 18.73 14.69
N GLU A 225 7.10 17.78 14.79
CA GLU A 225 8.51 17.94 14.42
C GLU A 225 8.96 16.77 13.57
N TYR A 226 9.65 17.05 12.45
CA TYR A 226 10.28 16.02 11.63
C TYR A 226 11.80 16.05 11.78
N ARG A 227 12.39 14.86 11.95
CA ARG A 227 13.83 14.64 11.94
C ARG A 227 14.18 13.59 10.89
N PHE A 228 14.57 14.06 9.71
CA PHE A 228 15.07 13.23 8.62
C PHE A 228 16.53 12.89 8.84
N GLN A 229 17.00 11.77 8.25
CA GLN A 229 18.34 11.24 8.45
C GLN A 229 18.62 10.94 9.93
N HIS A 230 17.59 10.55 10.68
CA HIS A 230 17.67 10.18 12.09
C HIS A 230 17.23 8.73 12.26
N ARG A 231 18.15 7.80 11.97
CA ARG A 231 17.90 6.36 12.11
C ARG A 231 17.92 5.97 13.59
N VAL A 232 16.86 5.30 14.03
CA VAL A 232 16.83 4.64 15.34
C VAL A 232 17.68 3.38 15.26
N THR A 233 18.62 3.24 16.19
CA THR A 233 19.56 2.12 16.25
C THR A 233 19.24 1.15 17.36
N ASP A 234 18.63 1.64 18.46
CA ASP A 234 18.30 0.81 19.60
C ASP A 234 17.16 1.39 20.43
N PHE A 235 16.62 0.59 21.35
CA PHE A 235 15.48 0.91 22.20
C PHE A 235 15.89 0.76 23.67
N GLU A 236 15.44 1.65 24.54
CA GLU A 236 15.68 1.57 25.98
C GLU A 236 14.36 1.33 26.72
N PHE A 237 14.37 0.36 27.62
CA PHE A 237 13.22 -0.04 28.41
C PHE A 237 13.54 -0.05 29.90
N ASP A 238 12.63 0.49 30.71
CA ASP A 238 12.65 0.37 32.14
C ASP A 238 11.79 -0.80 32.62
N ARG A 239 12.06 -1.27 33.85
CA ARG A 239 11.15 -2.16 34.56
C ARG A 239 10.19 -1.32 35.39
N GLY A 240 8.89 -1.44 35.12
CA GLY A 240 7.86 -0.84 35.94
C GLY A 240 7.75 -1.49 37.33
N SER A 241 7.06 -0.83 38.22
CA SER A 241 6.79 -1.34 39.60
C SER A 241 6.04 -2.68 39.61
N ASP A 242 5.32 -2.99 38.51
CA ASP A 242 4.60 -4.25 38.28
C ASP A 242 5.48 -5.35 37.66
N GLY A 243 6.79 -5.09 37.47
CA GLY A 243 7.74 -5.98 36.81
C GLY A 243 7.65 -6.00 35.29
N GLY A 244 6.66 -5.32 34.71
CA GLY A 244 6.50 -5.18 33.25
C GLY A 244 7.53 -4.24 32.63
N ARG A 245 7.86 -4.46 31.36
CA ARG A 245 8.76 -3.57 30.63
C ARG A 245 8.00 -2.36 30.08
N ARG A 246 8.63 -1.19 30.15
CA ARG A 246 8.08 0.07 29.67
C ARG A 246 9.08 0.80 28.79
N MET A 247 8.57 1.46 27.76
CA MET A 247 9.36 2.31 26.90
C MET A 247 9.93 3.49 27.69
N ARG A 248 11.24 3.75 27.53
CA ARG A 248 11.95 4.89 28.10
C ARG A 248 12.46 5.85 27.02
N GLY A 249 12.88 5.33 25.89
CA GLY A 249 13.38 6.15 24.80
C GLY A 249 14.06 5.33 23.71
N VAL A 250 14.62 6.04 22.73
CA VAL A 250 15.30 5.46 21.58
C VAL A 250 16.69 6.06 21.40
N HIS A 251 17.64 5.25 20.97
CA HIS A 251 18.98 5.69 20.58
C HIS A 251 19.01 5.95 19.09
N LEU A 252 19.61 7.08 18.71
CA LEU A 252 19.77 7.49 17.32
C LEU A 252 21.20 7.21 16.85
N HIS A 253 21.38 7.00 15.55
CA HIS A 253 22.69 6.80 14.94
C HIS A 253 23.67 7.99 15.15
N THR A 254 23.15 9.16 15.52
CA THR A 254 23.90 10.36 15.88
C THR A 254 24.57 10.28 17.26
N GLY A 255 24.22 9.25 18.06
CA GLY A 255 24.60 9.11 19.46
C GLY A 255 23.64 9.79 20.44
N GLU A 256 22.60 10.47 19.95
CA GLU A 256 21.56 11.08 20.78
C GLU A 256 20.67 9.99 21.38
N PHE A 257 20.33 10.14 22.67
CA PHE A 257 19.21 9.44 23.31
C PHE A 257 17.98 10.36 23.34
N LEU A 258 16.90 9.93 22.72
CA LEU A 258 15.62 10.64 22.73
C LEU A 258 14.68 9.97 23.72
N GLU A 259 14.41 10.65 24.82
CA GLU A 259 13.49 10.18 25.84
C GLU A 259 12.05 10.17 25.32
N ALA A 260 11.35 9.04 25.47
CA ALA A 260 9.97 8.86 25.03
C ALA A 260 9.31 7.68 25.76
N ASP A 261 8.12 7.89 26.30
CA ASP A 261 7.29 6.87 26.94
C ASP A 261 6.19 6.31 26.03
N GLN A 262 5.97 6.94 24.87
CA GLN A 262 5.02 6.54 23.83
C GLN A 262 5.71 6.55 22.46
N VAL A 263 5.95 5.37 21.89
CA VAL A 263 6.70 5.20 20.64
C VAL A 263 5.90 4.37 19.65
N ILE A 264 5.64 4.92 18.47
CA ILE A 264 4.99 4.22 17.34
C ILE A 264 6.05 3.65 16.42
N LEU A 265 6.00 2.34 16.15
CA LEU A 265 6.83 1.65 15.19
C LEU A 265 6.14 1.61 13.81
N ALA A 266 6.27 2.68 13.03
CA ALA A 266 5.75 2.79 11.66
C ALA A 266 6.83 2.54 10.59
N ILE A 267 7.72 1.60 10.85
CA ILE A 267 9.03 1.40 10.21
C ILE A 267 8.99 0.79 8.79
N GLY A 268 7.82 0.33 8.32
CA GLY A 268 7.68 -0.37 7.03
C GLY A 268 8.33 -1.77 7.02
N HIS A 269 8.07 -2.52 5.93
CA HIS A 269 8.46 -3.94 5.85
C HIS A 269 9.95 -4.18 5.55
N SER A 270 10.73 -3.15 5.24
CA SER A 270 12.13 -3.28 4.82
C SER A 270 13.17 -2.94 5.90
N SER A 271 12.75 -2.49 7.09
CA SER A 271 13.64 -2.08 8.18
C SER A 271 14.19 -3.29 8.95
N ARG A 272 14.98 -4.11 8.26
CA ARG A 272 15.46 -5.41 8.75
C ARG A 272 16.42 -5.29 9.92
N ASP A 273 17.22 -4.24 9.98
CA ASP A 273 18.09 -3.88 11.11
C ASP A 273 17.25 -3.53 12.36
N THR A 274 16.16 -2.79 12.18
CA THR A 274 15.26 -2.46 13.29
C THR A 274 14.51 -3.70 13.80
N PHE A 275 14.11 -4.63 12.91
CA PHE A 275 13.54 -5.91 13.34
C PHE A 275 14.52 -6.72 14.18
N GLN A 276 15.81 -6.74 13.80
CA GLN A 276 16.86 -7.39 14.56
C GLN A 276 17.03 -6.73 15.94
N ALA A 277 17.16 -5.41 16.01
CA ALA A 277 17.31 -4.68 17.26
C ALA A 277 16.13 -4.93 18.22
N LEU A 278 14.89 -4.92 17.72
CA LEU A 278 13.70 -5.25 18.51
C LEU A 278 13.73 -6.68 19.05
N TYR A 279 14.13 -7.64 18.21
CA TYR A 279 14.23 -9.03 18.60
C TYR A 279 15.32 -9.25 19.66
N ASP A 280 16.51 -8.67 19.45
CA ASP A 280 17.65 -8.77 20.38
C ASP A 280 17.32 -8.15 21.76
N GLN A 281 16.51 -7.10 21.74
CA GLN A 281 15.95 -6.48 22.94
C GLN A 281 14.79 -7.28 23.55
N GLY A 282 14.41 -8.42 22.99
CA GLY A 282 13.36 -9.28 23.50
C GLY A 282 11.94 -8.73 23.35
N VAL A 283 11.70 -7.85 22.37
CA VAL A 283 10.34 -7.49 21.94
C VAL A 283 9.72 -8.68 21.25
N HIS A 284 8.44 -8.94 21.50
CA HIS A 284 7.75 -10.09 20.92
C HIS A 284 7.55 -9.92 19.42
N VAL A 285 8.24 -10.76 18.64
CA VAL A 285 8.22 -10.79 17.17
C VAL A 285 7.91 -12.22 16.71
N GLU A 286 7.07 -12.35 15.71
CA GLU A 286 6.66 -13.64 15.12
C GLU A 286 6.98 -13.66 13.63
N ALA A 287 7.31 -14.82 13.09
CA ALA A 287 7.38 -15.05 11.64
C ALA A 287 5.98 -14.94 11.03
N LYS A 288 5.88 -14.32 9.85
CA LYS A 288 4.61 -14.06 9.16
C LYS A 288 4.66 -14.54 7.71
N PRO A 289 3.60 -15.17 7.18
CA PRO A 289 3.49 -15.49 5.75
C PRO A 289 3.65 -14.26 4.86
N PHE A 290 4.30 -14.44 3.72
CA PHE A 290 4.38 -13.46 2.64
C PHE A 290 4.42 -14.18 1.27
N SER A 291 4.81 -13.50 0.20
CA SER A 291 4.86 -14.12 -1.13
C SER A 291 6.12 -13.71 -1.86
N ILE A 292 6.58 -14.62 -2.72
CA ILE A 292 7.79 -14.47 -3.52
C ILE A 292 7.51 -14.81 -4.98
N GLY A 293 8.27 -14.21 -5.89
CA GLY A 293 8.16 -14.49 -7.31
C GLY A 293 8.88 -13.45 -8.18
N PHE A 294 8.26 -13.12 -9.29
CA PHE A 294 8.80 -12.22 -10.31
C PHE A 294 7.81 -11.12 -10.67
N ARG A 295 8.25 -10.08 -11.37
CA ARG A 295 7.39 -9.15 -12.08
C ARG A 295 7.11 -9.67 -13.48
N ILE A 296 5.84 -9.68 -13.88
CA ILE A 296 5.43 -9.97 -15.26
C ILE A 296 5.04 -8.67 -15.96
N GLU A 297 5.51 -8.48 -17.20
CA GLU A 297 5.21 -7.33 -18.05
C GLU A 297 4.51 -7.77 -19.33
N HIS A 298 3.49 -6.99 -19.71
CA HIS A 298 2.77 -7.09 -20.98
C HIS A 298 2.63 -5.69 -21.56
N PRO A 299 2.55 -5.50 -22.89
CA PRO A 299 2.04 -4.26 -23.46
C PRO A 299 0.67 -3.92 -22.86
N GLN A 300 0.46 -2.69 -22.38
CA GLN A 300 -0.81 -2.28 -21.78
C GLN A 300 -1.99 -2.50 -22.74
N SER A 301 -1.78 -2.27 -24.03
CA SER A 301 -2.80 -2.47 -25.06
C SER A 301 -3.35 -3.91 -25.13
N TRP A 302 -2.53 -4.91 -24.81
CA TRP A 302 -3.02 -6.31 -24.73
C TRP A 302 -3.99 -6.49 -23.57
N ILE A 303 -3.68 -5.91 -22.44
CA ILE A 303 -4.51 -5.97 -21.24
C ILE A 303 -5.81 -5.17 -21.45
N ASP A 304 -5.72 -3.97 -22.05
CA ASP A 304 -6.90 -3.15 -22.36
C ASP A 304 -7.86 -3.90 -23.29
N GLN A 305 -7.34 -4.49 -24.36
CA GLN A 305 -8.13 -5.27 -25.30
C GLN A 305 -8.73 -6.52 -24.63
N ALA A 306 -7.95 -7.20 -23.79
CA ALA A 306 -8.41 -8.38 -23.07
C ALA A 306 -9.52 -8.06 -22.06
N MET A 307 -9.45 -6.92 -21.38
CA MET A 307 -10.39 -6.54 -20.33
C MET A 307 -11.61 -5.79 -20.86
N PHE A 308 -11.45 -4.92 -21.85
CA PHE A 308 -12.50 -4.02 -22.32
C PHE A 308 -13.02 -4.36 -23.74
N GLY A 309 -12.33 -5.24 -24.48
CA GLY A 309 -12.74 -5.64 -25.83
C GLY A 309 -12.91 -4.44 -26.76
N PRO A 310 -14.08 -4.28 -27.42
CA PRO A 310 -14.33 -3.15 -28.34
C PRO A 310 -14.26 -1.77 -27.68
N CYS A 311 -14.43 -1.69 -26.35
CA CYS A 311 -14.34 -0.45 -25.58
C CYS A 311 -12.91 -0.09 -25.14
N ALA A 312 -11.89 -0.88 -25.53
CA ALA A 312 -10.50 -0.56 -25.22
C ALA A 312 -10.12 0.80 -25.80
N GLY A 313 -9.44 1.63 -24.99
CA GLY A 313 -9.10 3.01 -25.36
C GLY A 313 -10.22 4.04 -25.16
N HIS A 314 -11.36 3.65 -24.62
CA HIS A 314 -12.44 4.58 -24.33
C HIS A 314 -12.03 5.61 -23.26
N PRO A 315 -12.28 6.94 -23.46
CA PRO A 315 -11.79 7.99 -22.55
C PRO A 315 -12.21 7.84 -21.09
N HIS A 316 -13.35 7.21 -20.84
CA HIS A 316 -13.89 6.99 -19.49
C HIS A 316 -13.36 5.75 -18.77
N LEU A 317 -12.61 4.87 -19.45
CA LEU A 317 -12.13 3.62 -18.84
C LEU A 317 -10.69 3.70 -18.34
N GLY A 318 -9.83 4.46 -19.01
CA GLY A 318 -8.39 4.50 -18.71
C GLY A 318 -7.70 3.17 -18.97
N ALA A 319 -6.51 3.00 -18.42
CA ALA A 319 -5.73 1.76 -18.52
C ALA A 319 -6.36 0.64 -17.67
N ALA A 320 -6.54 -0.52 -18.28
CA ALA A 320 -7.13 -1.67 -17.61
C ALA A 320 -6.23 -2.24 -16.52
N ALA A 321 -6.84 -2.59 -15.39
CA ALA A 321 -6.20 -3.31 -14.30
C ALA A 321 -6.83 -4.70 -14.14
N TYR A 322 -6.08 -5.64 -13.55
CA TYR A 322 -6.56 -6.98 -13.26
C TYR A 322 -6.14 -7.46 -11.88
N SER A 323 -6.85 -8.46 -11.39
CA SER A 323 -6.49 -9.26 -10.22
C SER A 323 -6.74 -10.73 -10.54
N LEU A 324 -5.73 -11.57 -10.36
CA LEU A 324 -5.75 -12.99 -10.66
C LEU A 324 -5.31 -13.79 -9.46
N SER A 325 -5.91 -14.97 -9.29
CA SER A 325 -5.45 -15.98 -8.36
C SER A 325 -5.77 -17.39 -8.87
N HIS A 326 -4.94 -18.37 -8.51
CA HIS A 326 -5.13 -19.78 -8.81
C HIS A 326 -4.53 -20.65 -7.71
N PRO A 327 -5.32 -21.52 -7.07
CA PRO A 327 -4.80 -22.57 -6.21
C PRO A 327 -4.22 -23.69 -7.09
N CYS A 328 -2.97 -24.04 -6.86
CA CYS A 328 -2.22 -25.05 -7.62
C CYS A 328 -2.30 -26.45 -6.99
N ALA A 329 -2.00 -27.48 -7.78
CA ALA A 329 -2.05 -28.88 -7.37
C ALA A 329 -1.08 -29.18 -6.22
N ASN A 330 0.06 -28.48 -6.13
CA ASN A 330 1.02 -28.62 -5.04
C ASN A 330 0.60 -27.90 -3.73
N GLY A 331 -0.66 -27.43 -3.63
CA GLY A 331 -1.21 -26.75 -2.47
C GLY A 331 -0.83 -25.27 -2.34
N ARG A 332 -0.07 -24.72 -3.28
CA ARG A 332 0.29 -23.31 -3.30
C ARG A 332 -0.77 -22.47 -4.02
N THR A 333 -0.81 -21.19 -3.69
CA THR A 333 -1.65 -20.23 -4.44
C THR A 333 -0.73 -19.25 -5.15
N VAL A 334 -0.94 -19.13 -6.47
CA VAL A 334 -0.31 -18.11 -7.32
C VAL A 334 -1.29 -16.97 -7.51
N TYR A 335 -0.80 -15.73 -7.43
CA TYR A 335 -1.66 -14.57 -7.66
C TYR A 335 -0.91 -13.37 -8.22
N SER A 336 -1.66 -12.45 -8.83
CA SER A 336 -1.14 -11.15 -9.22
C SER A 336 -1.08 -10.22 -8.01
N PHE A 337 0.05 -9.57 -7.81
CA PHE A 337 0.27 -8.65 -6.71
C PHE A 337 0.62 -7.25 -7.24
N CYS A 338 0.05 -6.21 -6.61
CA CYS A 338 0.37 -4.81 -6.92
C CYS A 338 0.47 -4.54 -8.44
N MET A 339 -0.57 -4.92 -9.20
CA MET A 339 -0.65 -4.66 -10.64
C MET A 339 -0.63 -3.16 -10.89
N CYS A 340 0.26 -2.70 -11.76
CA CYS A 340 0.49 -1.30 -12.14
C CYS A 340 0.12 -1.11 -13.61
N PRO A 341 -1.09 -0.60 -13.92
CA PRO A 341 -1.50 -0.31 -15.29
C PRO A 341 -0.66 0.83 -15.87
N GLY A 342 -0.32 0.74 -17.16
CA GLY A 342 0.47 1.76 -17.85
C GLY A 342 1.62 2.26 -16.98
N GLY A 343 2.42 1.32 -16.47
CA GLY A 343 3.46 1.58 -15.48
C GLY A 343 4.82 0.98 -15.85
N THR A 344 5.73 1.04 -14.90
CA THR A 344 7.10 0.55 -15.05
C THR A 344 7.50 -0.35 -13.90
N VAL A 345 8.34 -1.34 -14.18
CA VAL A 345 9.08 -2.09 -13.16
C VAL A 345 10.27 -1.25 -12.71
N VAL A 346 10.54 -1.21 -11.42
CA VAL A 346 11.59 -0.37 -10.84
C VAL A 346 12.50 -1.15 -9.89
N ALA A 347 13.75 -0.73 -9.78
CA ALA A 347 14.67 -1.22 -8.76
C ALA A 347 14.26 -0.68 -7.39
N ALA A 348 14.07 -1.57 -6.42
CA ALA A 348 13.61 -1.23 -5.08
C ALA A 348 14.55 -1.73 -3.97
N ALA A 349 15.82 -1.96 -4.31
CA ALA A 349 16.85 -2.37 -3.36
C ALA A 349 17.04 -1.33 -2.24
N SER A 350 17.37 -1.82 -1.05
CA SER A 350 17.72 -1.00 0.12
C SER A 350 18.97 -1.50 0.85
N GLU A 351 19.51 -2.65 0.46
CA GLU A 351 20.74 -3.22 1.01
C GLU A 351 21.74 -3.44 -0.14
N PRO A 352 23.04 -3.11 0.03
CA PRO A 352 24.06 -3.35 -0.97
C PRO A 352 24.18 -4.83 -1.36
N GLY A 353 24.43 -5.11 -2.65
CA GLY A 353 24.55 -6.49 -3.15
C GLY A 353 23.24 -7.29 -3.16
N ARG A 354 22.10 -6.62 -3.10
CA ARG A 354 20.77 -7.22 -3.11
C ARG A 354 19.93 -6.57 -4.21
N LEU A 355 19.13 -7.34 -4.91
CA LEU A 355 18.25 -6.84 -5.95
C LEU A 355 16.81 -7.26 -5.67
N VAL A 356 15.90 -6.30 -5.72
CA VAL A 356 14.46 -6.53 -5.63
C VAL A 356 13.75 -5.59 -6.57
N THR A 357 12.70 -6.09 -7.23
CA THR A 357 11.85 -5.33 -8.12
C THR A 357 10.58 -4.86 -7.40
N ASN A 358 10.01 -3.78 -7.90
CA ASN A 358 8.67 -3.32 -7.57
C ASN A 358 8.03 -2.71 -8.82
N GLY A 359 6.77 -2.32 -8.76
CA GLY A 359 6.09 -1.60 -9.84
C GLY A 359 5.61 -0.23 -9.40
N MET A 360 5.61 0.70 -10.34
CA MET A 360 5.01 2.02 -10.14
C MET A 360 4.24 2.46 -11.39
N SER A 361 3.31 3.39 -11.23
CA SER A 361 2.66 4.10 -12.33
C SER A 361 2.56 5.59 -12.03
N GLN A 362 2.54 6.39 -13.08
CA GLN A 362 2.12 7.78 -12.98
C GLN A 362 0.58 7.86 -12.86
N TYR A 363 0.07 9.02 -12.52
CA TYR A 363 -1.38 9.25 -12.46
C TYR A 363 -2.08 8.95 -13.80
N SER A 364 -1.46 9.33 -14.90
CA SER A 364 -1.99 9.11 -16.25
C SER A 364 -2.04 7.63 -16.67
N ARG A 365 -1.23 6.76 -16.06
CA ARG A 365 -1.12 5.33 -16.40
C ARG A 365 -0.95 5.09 -17.90
N ASN A 366 -0.12 5.90 -18.55
CA ASN A 366 0.07 5.88 -20.01
C ASN A 366 1.45 5.40 -20.47
N GLU A 367 2.19 4.74 -19.58
CA GLU A 367 3.41 4.03 -19.97
C GLU A 367 3.05 2.79 -20.82
N ARG A 368 4.03 2.33 -21.59
CA ARG A 368 3.83 1.27 -22.59
C ARG A 368 3.32 -0.05 -22.01
N ASN A 369 3.81 -0.43 -20.82
CA ASN A 369 3.55 -1.75 -20.26
C ASN A 369 2.58 -1.70 -19.06
N ALA A 370 1.79 -2.75 -18.95
CA ALA A 370 1.19 -3.20 -17.70
C ALA A 370 2.18 -4.11 -16.97
N ASN A 371 2.32 -4.01 -15.66
CA ASN A 371 3.13 -4.95 -14.90
C ASN A 371 2.47 -5.35 -13.59
N ALA A 372 2.77 -6.54 -13.11
CA ALA A 372 2.30 -7.04 -11.81
C ALA A 372 3.33 -7.98 -11.18
N GLY A 373 3.36 -8.06 -9.85
CA GLY A 373 3.99 -9.18 -9.19
C GLY A 373 3.24 -10.46 -9.56
N PHE A 374 3.94 -11.44 -10.06
CA PHE A 374 3.46 -12.80 -10.30
C PHE A 374 4.10 -13.67 -9.22
N VAL A 375 3.34 -13.94 -8.15
CA VAL A 375 3.91 -14.38 -6.87
C VAL A 375 3.18 -15.59 -6.30
N VAL A 376 3.89 -16.35 -5.49
CA VAL A 376 3.43 -17.57 -4.80
C VAL A 376 3.45 -17.33 -3.30
N GLY A 377 2.35 -17.64 -2.62
CA GLY A 377 2.27 -17.57 -1.16
C GLY A 377 3.16 -18.60 -0.48
N ILE A 378 3.93 -18.14 0.51
CA ILE A 378 4.78 -18.96 1.37
C ILE A 378 4.45 -18.71 2.84
N THR A 379 4.79 -19.68 3.68
CA THR A 379 4.50 -19.67 5.11
C THR A 379 5.79 -19.84 5.92
N PRO A 380 5.78 -19.62 7.23
CA PRO A 380 6.95 -19.88 8.07
C PRO A 380 7.52 -21.31 7.97
N ALA A 381 6.71 -22.29 7.58
CA ALA A 381 7.19 -23.66 7.34
C ALA A 381 8.14 -23.78 6.12
N ASP A 382 8.16 -22.77 5.25
CA ASP A 382 9.03 -22.72 4.08
C ASP A 382 10.34 -21.96 4.35
N TYR A 383 10.51 -21.40 5.55
CA TYR A 383 11.68 -20.61 5.89
C TYR A 383 12.86 -21.50 6.30
N PRO A 384 14.10 -20.99 6.23
CA PRO A 384 15.29 -21.79 6.50
C PRO A 384 15.41 -22.28 7.96
N SER A 385 14.66 -21.69 8.89
CA SER A 385 14.61 -22.09 10.29
C SER A 385 13.33 -21.58 10.97
N ASP A 386 13.09 -22.01 12.22
CA ASP A 386 11.97 -21.56 13.06
C ASP A 386 12.23 -20.18 13.72
N HIS A 387 13.35 -19.53 13.41
CA HIS A 387 13.67 -18.22 13.94
C HIS A 387 12.66 -17.18 13.45
N PRO A 388 12.12 -16.28 14.30
CA PRO A 388 11.13 -15.27 13.89
C PRO A 388 11.56 -14.39 12.71
N LEU A 389 12.86 -14.20 12.51
CA LEU A 389 13.42 -13.43 11.41
C LEU A 389 13.87 -14.27 10.21
N ALA A 390 13.62 -15.58 10.19
CA ALA A 390 14.06 -16.46 9.09
C ALA A 390 13.46 -16.07 7.73
N GLY A 391 12.27 -15.45 7.71
CA GLY A 391 11.70 -14.87 6.49
C GLY A 391 12.51 -13.70 5.93
N VAL A 392 13.17 -12.92 6.79
CA VAL A 392 14.10 -11.85 6.37
C VAL A 392 15.36 -12.46 5.73
N GLU A 393 15.87 -13.54 6.30
CA GLU A 393 17.03 -14.26 5.76
C GLU A 393 16.73 -14.84 4.38
N LEU A 394 15.56 -15.47 4.23
CA LEU A 394 15.10 -15.96 2.93
C LEU A 394 15.01 -14.85 1.87
N GLN A 395 14.40 -13.70 2.21
CA GLN A 395 14.38 -12.56 1.29
C GLN A 395 15.79 -12.12 0.89
N ARG A 396 16.72 -12.01 1.85
CA ARG A 396 18.11 -11.61 1.60
C ARG A 396 18.85 -12.58 0.68
N ASP A 397 18.62 -13.88 0.85
CA ASP A 397 19.23 -14.90 0.00
C ASP A 397 18.72 -14.79 -1.45
N LEU A 398 17.40 -14.74 -1.66
CA LEU A 398 16.79 -14.59 -2.99
C LEU A 398 17.22 -13.29 -3.68
N GLU A 399 17.26 -12.17 -2.95
CA GLU A 399 17.71 -10.88 -3.45
C GLU A 399 19.20 -10.87 -3.81
N ALA A 400 20.05 -11.61 -3.07
CA ALA A 400 21.47 -11.77 -3.38
C ALA A 400 21.69 -12.60 -4.65
N ARG A 401 20.98 -13.72 -4.78
CA ARG A 401 21.00 -14.55 -6.01
C ARG A 401 20.58 -13.74 -7.22
N ALA A 402 19.52 -12.94 -7.12
CA ALA A 402 19.07 -12.08 -8.20
C ALA A 402 20.11 -11.02 -8.56
N PHE A 403 20.79 -10.41 -7.58
CA PHE A 403 21.86 -9.45 -7.82
C PHE A 403 23.04 -10.09 -8.58
N VAL A 404 23.43 -11.31 -8.23
CA VAL A 404 24.46 -12.06 -8.93
C VAL A 404 24.04 -12.41 -10.36
N ALA A 405 22.83 -12.93 -10.54
CA ALA A 405 22.29 -13.31 -11.84
C ALA A 405 22.12 -12.10 -12.78
N GLY A 406 21.79 -10.93 -12.22
CA GLY A 406 21.75 -9.66 -12.96
C GLY A 406 23.09 -9.06 -13.32
N GLY A 407 24.22 -9.62 -12.85
CA GLY A 407 25.57 -9.17 -13.20
C GLY A 407 26.22 -8.24 -12.17
N ARG A 408 25.70 -8.16 -10.95
CA ARG A 408 26.26 -7.41 -9.79
C ARG A 408 26.31 -5.88 -9.96
N ASP A 409 25.45 -5.33 -10.80
CA ASP A 409 25.39 -3.89 -11.10
C ASP A 409 23.96 -3.32 -11.09
N TYR A 410 23.04 -4.01 -10.38
CA TYR A 410 21.61 -3.69 -10.30
C TYR A 410 20.83 -3.81 -11.61
N PHE A 411 21.40 -4.37 -12.69
CA PHE A 411 20.61 -4.91 -13.78
C PHE A 411 19.82 -6.11 -13.26
N ALA A 412 18.56 -6.21 -13.63
CA ALA A 412 17.72 -7.32 -13.20
C ALA A 412 17.87 -8.54 -14.12
N PRO A 413 17.88 -9.76 -13.57
CA PRO A 413 17.71 -10.95 -14.39
C PRO A 413 16.28 -10.97 -14.97
N GLY A 414 16.14 -11.32 -16.26
CA GLY A 414 14.86 -11.41 -16.94
C GLY A 414 14.77 -12.59 -17.88
N GLN A 415 13.56 -13.05 -18.16
CA GLN A 415 13.30 -14.22 -18.98
C GLN A 415 12.01 -14.06 -19.78
N ARG A 416 12.03 -14.44 -21.05
CA ARG A 416 10.80 -14.54 -21.85
C ARG A 416 9.91 -15.66 -21.31
N LEU A 417 8.62 -15.45 -21.39
CA LEU A 417 7.67 -16.41 -20.85
C LEU A 417 7.73 -17.77 -21.56
N ALA A 418 7.97 -17.76 -22.89
CA ALA A 418 8.18 -19.00 -23.65
C ALA A 418 9.33 -19.84 -23.08
N ASP A 419 10.48 -19.20 -22.84
CA ASP A 419 11.69 -19.87 -22.34
C ASP A 419 11.50 -20.34 -20.89
N PHE A 420 10.84 -19.52 -20.06
CA PHE A 420 10.47 -19.90 -18.69
C PHE A 420 9.59 -21.15 -18.67
N MET A 421 8.58 -21.22 -19.54
CA MET A 421 7.71 -22.39 -19.67
C MET A 421 8.44 -23.62 -20.20
N ALA A 422 9.40 -23.42 -21.11
CA ALA A 422 10.23 -24.50 -21.65
C ALA A 422 11.36 -24.96 -20.72
N GLY A 423 11.62 -24.24 -19.62
CA GLY A 423 12.73 -24.53 -18.71
C GLY A 423 14.10 -24.22 -19.31
N GLN A 424 14.21 -23.19 -20.12
CA GLN A 424 15.42 -22.78 -20.84
C GLN A 424 15.79 -21.34 -20.50
N ALA A 425 17.09 -21.06 -20.42
CA ALA A 425 17.57 -19.68 -20.30
C ALA A 425 17.20 -18.85 -21.54
N SER A 426 16.77 -17.62 -21.34
CA SER A 426 16.62 -16.68 -22.46
C SER A 426 17.97 -16.16 -22.94
N THR A 427 18.12 -16.03 -24.24
CA THR A 427 19.29 -15.40 -24.88
C THR A 427 19.01 -13.97 -25.34
N ASP A 428 17.74 -13.62 -25.45
CA ASP A 428 17.23 -12.28 -25.73
C ASP A 428 15.93 -12.04 -24.94
N LEU A 429 15.40 -10.83 -24.99
CA LEU A 429 14.18 -10.45 -24.26
C LEU A 429 12.95 -10.35 -25.17
N GLY A 430 13.09 -10.66 -26.45
CA GLY A 430 11.98 -10.62 -27.42
C GLY A 430 11.44 -9.21 -27.70
N PRO A 431 10.22 -9.13 -28.28
CA PRO A 431 9.64 -7.86 -28.70
C PRO A 431 9.05 -7.01 -27.56
N VAL A 432 8.73 -7.60 -26.41
CA VAL A 432 8.27 -6.83 -25.25
C VAL A 432 9.47 -6.18 -24.59
N ILE A 433 9.62 -4.88 -24.82
CA ILE A 433 10.74 -4.12 -24.27
C ILE A 433 10.55 -3.94 -22.77
N PRO A 434 11.47 -4.41 -21.91
CA PRO A 434 11.38 -4.27 -20.46
C PRO A 434 11.36 -2.79 -20.04
N SER A 435 10.61 -2.49 -19.00
CA SER A 435 10.54 -1.14 -18.45
C SER A 435 11.54 -0.90 -17.30
N TYR A 436 12.09 -1.96 -16.73
CA TYR A 436 13.00 -1.89 -15.59
C TYR A 436 14.27 -1.09 -15.89
N ARG A 437 14.62 -0.23 -14.96
CA ARG A 437 15.88 0.54 -14.95
C ARG A 437 16.68 0.17 -13.70
N PRO A 438 18.01 -0.05 -13.82
CA PRO A 438 18.97 0.30 -14.90
C PRO A 438 18.85 -0.49 -16.21
N GLY A 439 18.38 -1.74 -16.18
CA GLY A 439 18.23 -2.59 -17.36
C GLY A 439 18.01 -4.06 -17.00
N VAL A 440 17.69 -4.89 -17.98
CA VAL A 440 17.39 -6.32 -17.80
C VAL A 440 18.40 -7.15 -18.59
N ARG A 441 18.90 -8.24 -18.00
CA ARG A 441 19.77 -9.23 -18.65
C ARG A 441 19.01 -10.53 -18.89
N PRO A 442 19.03 -11.07 -20.10
CA PRO A 442 18.48 -12.39 -20.39
C PRO A 442 19.14 -13.45 -19.50
N THR A 443 18.33 -14.29 -18.86
CA THR A 443 18.80 -15.24 -17.84
C THR A 443 17.81 -16.40 -17.72
N ASP A 444 18.17 -17.47 -16.99
CA ASP A 444 17.24 -18.43 -16.44
C ASP A 444 16.81 -17.97 -15.03
N LEU A 445 15.53 -17.75 -14.82
CA LEU A 445 14.98 -17.34 -13.53
C LEU A 445 14.67 -18.48 -12.59
N ALA A 446 14.55 -19.72 -13.08
CA ALA A 446 14.17 -20.86 -12.26
C ALA A 446 15.11 -21.10 -11.07
N PRO A 447 16.45 -21.01 -11.20
CA PRO A 447 17.37 -21.20 -10.07
C PRO A 447 17.27 -20.13 -8.97
N LEU A 448 16.55 -19.05 -9.21
CA LEU A 448 16.41 -17.94 -8.23
C LEU A 448 15.31 -18.19 -7.20
N MET A 449 14.45 -19.18 -7.44
CA MET A 449 13.32 -19.52 -6.57
C MET A 449 13.35 -20.99 -6.19
N PRO A 450 12.68 -21.38 -5.11
CA PRO A 450 12.45 -22.79 -4.80
C PRO A 450 11.65 -23.50 -5.90
N ASP A 451 11.93 -24.78 -6.15
CA ASP A 451 11.32 -25.57 -7.22
C ASP A 451 9.78 -25.56 -7.15
N TYR A 452 9.20 -25.69 -5.96
CA TYR A 452 7.75 -25.67 -5.76
C TYR A 452 7.10 -24.33 -6.17
N VAL A 453 7.85 -23.22 -6.13
CA VAL A 453 7.40 -21.91 -6.60
C VAL A 453 7.35 -21.91 -8.13
N ILE A 454 8.40 -22.39 -8.78
CA ILE A 454 8.48 -22.48 -10.25
C ILE A 454 7.40 -23.42 -10.82
N GLU A 455 7.20 -24.58 -10.19
CA GLU A 455 6.12 -25.51 -10.55
C GLU A 455 4.74 -24.86 -10.49
N ALA A 456 4.43 -24.19 -9.37
CA ALA A 456 3.16 -23.49 -9.20
C ALA A 456 2.97 -22.37 -10.24
N MET A 457 4.03 -21.61 -10.53
CA MET A 457 3.98 -20.54 -11.53
C MET A 457 3.68 -21.09 -12.93
N ARG A 458 4.36 -22.15 -13.34
CA ARG A 458 4.15 -22.81 -14.65
C ARG A 458 2.74 -23.38 -14.77
N GLU A 459 2.18 -23.93 -13.69
CA GLU A 459 0.80 -24.41 -13.67
C GLU A 459 -0.21 -23.27 -13.81
N ALA A 460 0.02 -22.13 -13.13
CA ALA A 460 -0.92 -21.02 -13.09
C ALA A 460 -0.98 -20.21 -14.40
N LEU A 461 0.12 -20.11 -15.16
CA LEU A 461 0.19 -19.28 -16.38
C LEU A 461 -0.87 -19.62 -17.42
N PRO A 462 -1.07 -20.88 -17.86
CA PRO A 462 -2.13 -21.22 -18.80
C PRO A 462 -3.54 -20.97 -18.23
N VAL A 463 -3.71 -21.07 -16.91
CA VAL A 463 -5.00 -20.75 -16.25
C VAL A 463 -5.28 -19.24 -16.34
N PHE A 464 -4.26 -18.42 -16.12
CA PHE A 464 -4.37 -16.98 -16.24
C PHE A 464 -4.60 -16.53 -17.69
N GLY A 465 -3.96 -17.19 -18.67
CA GLY A 465 -4.20 -16.99 -20.10
C GLY A 465 -5.65 -17.25 -20.52
N ARG A 466 -6.30 -18.26 -19.93
CA ARG A 466 -7.74 -18.51 -20.14
C ARG A 466 -8.64 -17.42 -19.54
N LYS A 467 -8.23 -16.80 -18.42
CA LYS A 467 -8.99 -15.72 -17.77
C LYS A 467 -8.78 -14.38 -18.46
N ILE A 468 -7.54 -14.10 -18.87
CA ILE A 468 -7.14 -12.86 -19.56
C ILE A 468 -6.38 -13.28 -20.83
N PRO A 469 -6.99 -13.19 -22.00
CA PRO A 469 -6.34 -13.54 -23.27
C PRO A 469 -4.98 -12.82 -23.42
N ARG A 470 -3.97 -13.57 -23.83
CA ARG A 470 -2.58 -13.12 -23.97
C ARG A 470 -1.83 -12.86 -22.65
N TYR A 471 -2.36 -13.25 -21.49
CA TYR A 471 -1.59 -13.19 -20.26
C TYR A 471 -0.38 -14.15 -20.29
N ASP A 472 -0.56 -15.32 -20.89
CA ASP A 472 0.46 -16.36 -21.12
C ASP A 472 1.11 -16.26 -22.49
N ASP A 473 1.10 -15.07 -23.11
CA ASP A 473 1.74 -14.84 -24.41
C ASP A 473 3.24 -15.17 -24.33
N PRO A 474 3.78 -15.93 -25.30
CA PRO A 474 5.19 -16.33 -25.33
C PRO A 474 6.20 -15.19 -25.18
N ASP A 475 5.81 -14.00 -25.61
CA ASP A 475 6.63 -12.79 -25.58
C ASP A 475 6.48 -11.95 -24.31
N ALA A 476 5.56 -12.29 -23.39
CA ALA A 476 5.51 -11.66 -22.08
C ALA A 476 6.86 -11.83 -21.34
N LEU A 477 7.20 -10.88 -20.50
CA LEU A 477 8.52 -10.82 -19.88
C LEU A 477 8.42 -10.97 -18.36
N LEU A 478 9.22 -11.86 -17.79
CA LEU A 478 9.45 -11.96 -16.35
C LEU A 478 10.74 -11.23 -15.98
N THR A 479 10.70 -10.48 -14.86
CA THR A 479 11.85 -9.75 -14.31
C THR A 479 11.95 -10.05 -12.81
N GLY A 480 13.11 -10.45 -12.35
CA GLY A 480 13.27 -10.93 -10.97
C GLY A 480 14.08 -10.02 -10.07
N VAL A 481 13.87 -10.08 -8.76
CA VAL A 481 12.89 -10.89 -8.01
C VAL A 481 11.90 -9.99 -7.26
N GLU A 482 10.69 -10.43 -7.03
CA GLU A 482 9.69 -9.77 -6.18
C GLU A 482 9.61 -10.53 -4.86
N THR A 483 10.21 -9.99 -3.80
CA THR A 483 10.33 -10.67 -2.49
C THR A 483 9.72 -9.87 -1.34
N ARG A 484 9.35 -8.61 -1.59
CA ARG A 484 8.85 -7.70 -0.56
C ARG A 484 7.37 -7.37 -0.73
N THR A 485 6.55 -8.40 -0.93
CA THR A 485 5.10 -8.25 -1.10
C THR A 485 4.40 -7.83 0.19
N SER A 486 4.96 -8.21 1.35
CA SER A 486 4.54 -7.76 2.69
C SER A 486 5.67 -8.00 3.69
N SER A 487 5.48 -7.55 4.95
CA SER A 487 6.45 -7.84 6.02
C SER A 487 6.56 -9.35 6.27
N PRO A 488 7.78 -9.90 6.36
CA PRO A 488 8.02 -11.30 6.71
C PRO A 488 7.85 -11.57 8.22
N VAL A 489 7.64 -10.52 9.00
CA VAL A 489 7.50 -10.57 10.46
C VAL A 489 6.23 -9.88 10.92
N ARG A 490 5.76 -10.26 12.12
CA ARG A 490 4.76 -9.53 12.88
C ARG A 490 5.35 -9.12 14.22
N ILE A 491 5.25 -7.83 14.53
CA ILE A 491 5.53 -7.33 15.89
C ILE A 491 4.18 -7.30 16.59
N THR A 492 3.89 -8.33 17.39
CA THR A 492 2.55 -8.59 17.88
C THR A 492 2.12 -7.57 18.93
N ARG A 493 0.87 -7.11 18.84
CA ARG A 493 0.29 -6.09 19.71
C ARG A 493 -1.05 -6.54 20.28
N GLY A 494 -1.42 -6.03 21.45
CA GLY A 494 -2.70 -6.25 22.09
C GLY A 494 -3.86 -5.44 21.47
N ALA A 495 -5.05 -5.58 22.06
CA ALA A 495 -6.23 -4.83 21.66
C ALA A 495 -6.10 -3.31 21.93
N ASP A 496 -5.22 -2.93 22.82
CA ASP A 496 -4.83 -1.54 23.15
C ASP A 496 -3.76 -0.99 22.19
N PHE A 497 -3.39 -1.75 21.14
CA PHE A 497 -2.35 -1.45 20.17
C PHE A 497 -0.92 -1.44 20.73
N GLN A 498 -0.69 -1.74 21.98
CA GLN A 498 0.66 -1.85 22.55
C GLN A 498 1.29 -3.22 22.27
N SER A 499 2.61 -3.25 22.20
CA SER A 499 3.38 -4.52 22.13
C SER A 499 2.96 -5.45 23.27
N LEU A 500 2.90 -6.76 23.00
CA LEU A 500 2.48 -7.75 24.01
C LEU A 500 3.30 -7.72 25.29
N ASN A 501 4.57 -7.31 25.21
CA ASN A 501 5.50 -7.39 26.33
C ASN A 501 6.25 -6.09 26.63
N VAL A 502 5.89 -4.98 25.99
CA VAL A 502 6.46 -3.66 26.24
C VAL A 502 5.36 -2.59 26.22
N ARG A 503 5.10 -1.97 27.34
CA ARG A 503 4.18 -0.84 27.43
C ARG A 503 4.79 0.42 26.84
N GLY A 504 3.96 1.26 26.21
CA GLY A 504 4.39 2.48 25.54
C GLY A 504 5.03 2.24 24.16
N LEU A 505 5.17 0.99 23.72
CA LEU A 505 5.61 0.64 22.38
C LEU A 505 4.41 0.19 21.53
N TYR A 506 4.17 0.86 20.40
CA TYR A 506 3.00 0.66 19.55
C TYR A 506 3.40 0.18 18.14
N PRO A 507 3.43 -1.14 17.89
CA PRO A 507 3.66 -1.69 16.57
C PRO A 507 2.54 -1.27 15.61
N ALA A 508 2.89 -0.68 14.45
CA ALA A 508 1.93 -0.09 13.53
C ALA A 508 2.28 -0.35 12.06
N GLY A 509 1.25 -0.35 11.24
CA GLY A 509 1.35 -0.40 9.79
C GLY A 509 1.88 -1.70 9.23
N GLU A 510 2.48 -1.61 8.05
CA GLU A 510 2.93 -2.77 7.28
C GLU A 510 4.15 -3.45 7.90
N GLY A 511 5.08 -2.69 8.47
CA GLY A 511 6.28 -3.24 9.12
C GLY A 511 5.94 -4.13 10.32
N ALA A 512 4.92 -3.77 11.07
CA ALA A 512 4.43 -4.58 12.17
C ALA A 512 3.47 -5.71 11.74
N GLY A 513 3.16 -5.83 10.43
CA GLY A 513 2.34 -6.91 9.87
C GLY A 513 0.82 -6.67 9.95
N TYR A 514 0.36 -5.42 10.14
CA TYR A 514 -1.06 -5.06 10.30
C TYR A 514 -1.67 -4.30 9.11
N ALA A 515 -0.88 -3.96 8.11
CA ALA A 515 -1.34 -3.30 6.89
C ALA A 515 -0.64 -3.88 5.67
N GLY A 516 -1.15 -3.57 4.48
CA GLY A 516 -0.56 -3.93 3.19
C GLY A 516 -0.87 -2.85 2.15
N GLY A 517 -0.13 -1.76 2.17
CA GLY A 517 -0.26 -0.64 1.24
C GLY A 517 -0.67 0.68 1.91
N ILE A 518 -0.66 1.76 1.12
CA ILE A 518 -0.81 3.16 1.57
C ILE A 518 -2.06 3.37 2.42
N PHE A 519 -3.23 2.97 1.88
CA PHE A 519 -4.52 3.23 2.50
C PHE A 519 -4.69 2.51 3.85
N SER A 520 -4.42 1.21 3.90
CA SER A 520 -4.54 0.43 5.14
C SER A 520 -3.51 0.85 6.19
N ALA A 521 -2.29 1.23 5.78
CA ALA A 521 -1.27 1.74 6.68
C ALA A 521 -1.65 3.10 7.28
N ALA A 522 -2.23 4.00 6.50
CA ALA A 522 -2.75 5.28 6.98
C ALA A 522 -3.89 5.10 7.99
N VAL A 523 -4.85 4.22 7.69
CA VAL A 523 -5.96 3.89 8.63
C VAL A 523 -5.44 3.27 9.92
N ASP A 524 -4.43 2.41 9.85
CA ASP A 524 -3.81 1.83 11.05
C ASP A 524 -3.08 2.90 11.87
N GLY A 525 -2.39 3.84 11.22
CA GLY A 525 -1.78 5.01 11.86
C GLY A 525 -2.78 5.86 12.65
N ILE A 526 -3.98 6.11 12.08
CA ILE A 526 -5.06 6.80 12.80
C ILE A 526 -5.46 6.02 14.07
N LYS A 527 -5.69 4.71 13.95
CA LYS A 527 -6.10 3.87 15.09
C LYS A 527 -5.09 3.86 16.22
N VAL A 528 -3.80 3.76 15.88
CA VAL A 528 -2.71 3.76 16.86
C VAL A 528 -2.58 5.14 17.52
N ALA A 529 -2.67 6.22 16.75
CA ALA A 529 -2.67 7.58 17.31
C ALA A 529 -3.82 7.81 18.30
N GLU A 530 -5.02 7.32 17.99
CA GLU A 530 -6.16 7.37 18.89
C GLU A 530 -5.93 6.57 20.18
N ALA A 531 -5.30 5.39 20.09
CA ALA A 531 -4.98 4.58 21.25
C ALA A 531 -4.01 5.31 22.20
N ILE A 532 -2.96 5.90 21.65
CA ILE A 532 -2.00 6.74 22.41
C ILE A 532 -2.70 7.93 23.05
N ALA A 533 -3.52 8.65 22.28
CA ALA A 533 -4.20 9.83 22.76
C ALA A 533 -5.14 9.52 23.95
N ARG A 534 -5.87 8.39 23.90
CA ARG A 534 -6.69 7.92 25.03
C ARG A 534 -5.83 7.54 26.24
N ALA A 535 -4.73 6.82 26.04
CA ALA A 535 -3.83 6.42 27.13
C ALA A 535 -3.25 7.66 27.83
N MET A 536 -2.71 8.62 27.05
CA MET A 536 -2.14 9.85 27.62
C MET A 536 -3.18 10.77 28.29
N ALA A 537 -4.42 10.79 27.82
CA ALA A 537 -5.50 11.57 28.43
C ALA A 537 -6.03 10.92 29.72
N SER A 538 -6.14 9.58 29.79
CA SER A 538 -6.65 8.86 30.98
C SER A 538 -5.68 8.91 32.15
N ASP A 539 -4.38 8.85 31.92
CA ASP A 539 -3.37 8.97 32.98
C ASP A 539 -3.38 10.35 33.65
N THR A 540 -3.92 11.38 32.99
CA THR A 540 -4.07 12.73 33.58
C THR A 540 -5.25 12.81 34.52
N ALA A 541 -6.25 11.94 34.37
CA ALA A 541 -7.42 11.90 35.29
C ALA A 541 -7.12 11.07 36.56
N ALA A 542 -6.05 10.28 36.57
CA ALA A 542 -5.63 9.42 37.68
C ALA A 542 -4.49 10.05 38.52
N ALA A 543 -3.85 11.12 38.05
CA ALA A 543 -2.83 11.90 38.75
C ALA A 543 -3.43 13.18 39.35
#